data_62d16b40a6b203fdb33213ba2175a9e2
#
_entry.id   62d16b40a6b203fdb33213ba2175a9e2
#
_cell.length_a   1.000
_cell.length_b   1.000
_cell.length_c   1.000
_cell.angle_alpha   90.00
_cell.angle_beta   90.00
_cell.angle_gamma   90.00
#
_symmetry.space_group_name_H-M   'P 1'
#
loop_
_entity.id
_entity.type
_entity.pdbx_description
1 polymer ?
#
loop_
_entity_poly.entity_id
_entity_poly.type
_entity_poly.pdbx_seq_one_letter_code
_entity_poly.pdbx_strand_id
1 'polypeptide(L)'
;MKIVKSKYFPFLVIFITCLVFYFPIFINTKLFVDRNNDLQEFFWPIIHFVKNQILTNHELPFWNNIFFGGTPLLPDPQSPLFYIPNLIFLFLPIGIGFIASFFLHSVLAGIGMYAAAKDGFRLSKAASVFTAIIYIVSPKFAGYLEAGHFGLITAWAFLPFVTLCLVKLTKSPNLKWLLALAISLAGLFFSHLLTFLITLIFSFGFLIFSCKKINSLKRGFTYFILALLITFGLTSISVLPQLSWKNQTTRSILISERDVYPKWISKFEFIKLTVAPWTNGIEGLKKIETEKTISLGLFTSILALIGFLKLSKKNKVLLFLAATIISLIALNNASPFYNLLLSQDLYVLTRVSTRVWFTAVLITIFLAAYGFDKLQKENRKIRYPLGALAIIELLFISWNIISKPITDQPNYVSDKIINLIQKDKGRFRIFCLNRCVSQKIAAEEGLELTEGYGTLQQINYYHYFIQLSQSYFNKYSLSLPPFEIYLYEKLQPHAPTLAEFNVKYVISPHELTGKNFSLVTKDNGYFLYENTIVKPRAYFLTNNKNRENIEAPIIKYLPNSIKVDTSKHLSDIVVLAEVYNPNWHAYLNGNEETKVEEYAKIMRLVKIKPDTSFIVFRYRPF
;
A
#
# COMPACT_ATOMS: atom_id res chain seq x y z
N MET A 1 25.55 -32.82 16.93
CA MET A 1 26.30 -32.83 15.65
C MET A 1 25.50 -33.36 14.44
N LYS A 2 24.60 -34.38 14.56
CA LYS A 2 23.79 -34.90 13.43
C LYS A 2 22.82 -33.84 12.85
N ILE A 3 22.15 -33.03 13.68
CA ILE A 3 21.16 -32.02 13.27
C ILE A 3 21.79 -30.92 12.37
N VAL A 4 22.99 -30.43 12.69
CA VAL A 4 23.67 -29.38 11.92
C VAL A 4 24.04 -29.83 10.50
N LYS A 5 24.28 -31.15 10.33
CA LYS A 5 24.56 -31.77 9.01
C LYS A 5 23.29 -32.01 8.17
N SER A 6 22.10 -31.96 8.78
CA SER A 6 20.83 -32.15 8.09
C SER A 6 20.61 -31.13 6.97
N LYS A 7 19.98 -31.55 5.90
CA LYS A 7 19.52 -30.66 4.81
C LYS A 7 18.41 -29.71 5.28
N TYR A 8 17.69 -30.03 6.33
CA TYR A 8 16.59 -29.25 6.91
C TYR A 8 17.08 -28.20 7.92
N PHE A 9 18.31 -28.29 8.41
CA PHE A 9 18.85 -27.36 9.40
C PHE A 9 18.72 -25.88 9.01
N PRO A 10 19.02 -25.45 7.77
CA PRO A 10 18.84 -24.06 7.37
C PRO A 10 17.40 -23.57 7.51
N PHE A 11 16.43 -24.38 7.14
CA PHE A 11 15.01 -24.03 7.20
C PHE A 11 14.51 -23.91 8.65
N LEU A 12 14.98 -24.80 9.54
CA LEU A 12 14.71 -24.69 10.97
C LEU A 12 15.28 -23.38 11.54
N VAL A 13 16.52 -23.02 11.18
CA VAL A 13 17.13 -21.75 11.64
C VAL A 13 16.36 -20.55 11.12
N ILE A 14 15.95 -20.54 9.85
CA ILE A 14 15.12 -19.48 9.26
C ILE A 14 13.81 -19.33 10.04
N PHE A 15 13.13 -20.43 10.31
CA PHE A 15 11.86 -20.43 11.04
C PHE A 15 12.03 -19.89 12.47
N ILE A 16 13.05 -20.35 13.20
CA ILE A 16 13.37 -19.86 14.55
C ILE A 16 13.74 -18.37 14.49
N THR A 17 14.50 -17.94 13.48
CA THR A 17 14.83 -16.51 13.30
C THR A 17 13.57 -15.67 13.14
N CYS A 18 12.60 -16.13 12.36
CA CYS A 18 11.32 -15.43 12.23
C CYS A 18 10.57 -15.39 13.58
N LEU A 19 10.51 -16.49 14.34
CA LEU A 19 9.89 -16.50 15.67
C LEU A 19 10.54 -15.48 16.61
N VAL A 20 11.87 -15.44 16.64
CA VAL A 20 12.63 -14.48 17.47
C VAL A 20 12.39 -13.04 17.00
N PHE A 21 12.39 -12.79 15.69
CA PHE A 21 12.17 -11.46 15.14
C PHE A 21 10.77 -10.92 15.46
N TYR A 22 9.73 -11.76 15.35
CA TYR A 22 8.33 -11.40 15.64
C TYR A 22 7.95 -11.46 17.12
N PHE A 23 8.90 -11.83 18.01
CA PHE A 23 8.65 -11.99 19.43
C PHE A 23 7.95 -10.78 20.10
N PRO A 24 8.34 -9.51 19.84
CA PRO A 24 7.62 -8.36 20.40
C PRO A 24 6.14 -8.30 19.99
N ILE A 25 5.83 -8.68 18.75
CA ILE A 25 4.45 -8.71 18.22
C ILE A 25 3.64 -9.84 18.87
N PHE A 26 4.24 -11.00 19.09
CA PHE A 26 3.55 -12.14 19.72
C PHE A 26 3.23 -11.89 21.19
N ILE A 27 4.11 -11.15 21.92
CA ILE A 27 3.84 -10.76 23.32
C ILE A 27 2.79 -9.67 23.39
N ASN A 28 2.81 -8.71 22.47
CA ASN A 28 1.90 -7.59 22.44
C ASN A 28 1.38 -7.36 21.02
N THR A 29 0.30 -8.06 20.68
CA THR A 29 -0.34 -7.94 19.36
C THR A 29 -0.85 -6.54 19.06
N LYS A 30 -1.13 -5.71 20.10
CA LYS A 30 -1.52 -4.31 19.93
C LYS A 30 -0.46 -3.49 19.20
N LEU A 31 0.83 -3.83 19.36
CA LEU A 31 1.92 -3.20 18.59
C LEU A 31 1.72 -3.31 17.07
N PHE A 32 0.83 -4.17 16.63
CA PHE A 32 0.57 -4.44 15.23
C PHE A 32 -0.86 -4.11 14.81
N VAL A 33 -1.87 -4.57 15.57
CA VAL A 33 -3.28 -4.45 15.16
C VAL A 33 -3.97 -3.16 15.62
N ASP A 34 -3.41 -2.44 16.62
CA ASP A 34 -4.00 -1.21 17.15
C ASP A 34 -3.16 0.04 16.89
N ARG A 35 -2.17 -0.08 16.02
CA ARG A 35 -1.33 1.05 15.62
C ARG A 35 -2.02 1.85 14.52
N ASN A 36 -2.20 3.16 14.74
CA ASN A 36 -2.73 4.06 13.72
C ASN A 36 -1.70 4.24 12.59
N ASN A 37 -1.76 3.36 11.59
CA ASN A 37 -0.85 3.30 10.46
C ASN A 37 -1.58 2.83 9.18
N ASP A 38 -0.86 2.71 8.07
CA ASP A 38 -1.42 2.28 6.78
C ASP A 38 -2.18 0.94 6.86
N LEU A 39 -1.81 0.06 7.79
CA LEU A 39 -2.50 -1.22 7.96
C LEU A 39 -3.96 -1.02 8.38
N GLN A 40 -4.19 -0.18 9.39
CA GLN A 40 -5.53 0.08 9.92
C GLN A 40 -6.33 1.06 9.05
N GLU A 41 -5.65 2.08 8.53
CA GLU A 41 -6.34 3.12 7.78
C GLU A 41 -6.65 2.73 6.33
N PHE A 42 -5.87 1.80 5.72
CA PHE A 42 -6.03 1.47 4.32
C PHE A 42 -6.23 -0.04 4.06
N PHE A 43 -5.31 -0.90 4.50
CA PHE A 43 -5.37 -2.31 4.13
C PHE A 43 -6.44 -3.09 4.87
N TRP A 44 -6.61 -2.85 6.17
CA TRP A 44 -7.64 -3.52 6.97
C TRP A 44 -9.06 -3.31 6.42
N PRO A 45 -9.52 -2.05 6.21
CA PRO A 45 -10.86 -1.81 5.70
C PRO A 45 -11.10 -2.45 4.33
N ILE A 46 -10.12 -2.37 3.41
CA ILE A 46 -10.26 -2.96 2.08
C ILE A 46 -10.33 -4.49 2.16
N ILE A 47 -9.44 -5.12 2.91
CA ILE A 47 -9.43 -6.59 3.05
C ILE A 47 -10.69 -7.08 3.76
N HIS A 48 -11.15 -6.37 4.80
CA HIS A 48 -12.41 -6.67 5.48
C HIS A 48 -13.59 -6.58 4.51
N PHE A 49 -13.67 -5.51 3.73
CA PHE A 49 -14.69 -5.33 2.72
C PHE A 49 -14.68 -6.45 1.67
N VAL A 50 -13.51 -6.74 1.08
CA VAL A 50 -13.36 -7.81 0.07
C VAL A 50 -13.77 -9.17 0.65
N LYS A 51 -13.31 -9.49 1.87
CA LYS A 51 -13.70 -10.73 2.56
C LYS A 51 -15.21 -10.84 2.72
N ASN A 52 -15.84 -9.78 3.22
CA ASN A 52 -17.29 -9.78 3.44
C ASN A 52 -18.07 -9.93 2.14
N GLN A 53 -17.67 -9.24 1.06
CA GLN A 53 -18.33 -9.36 -0.24
C GLN A 53 -18.21 -10.78 -0.81
N ILE A 54 -17.05 -11.41 -0.70
CA ILE A 54 -16.86 -12.79 -1.18
C ILE A 54 -17.68 -13.78 -0.34
N LEU A 55 -17.65 -13.67 0.99
CA LEU A 55 -18.31 -14.65 1.86
C LEU A 55 -19.83 -14.46 1.94
N THR A 56 -20.32 -13.23 1.89
CA THR A 56 -21.76 -12.93 2.05
C THR A 56 -22.49 -12.85 0.72
N ASN A 57 -21.90 -12.16 -0.26
CA ASN A 57 -22.53 -11.88 -1.55
C ASN A 57 -22.02 -12.76 -2.69
N HIS A 58 -20.99 -13.59 -2.44
CA HIS A 58 -20.32 -14.43 -3.45
C HIS A 58 -19.82 -13.62 -4.66
N GLU A 59 -19.41 -12.36 -4.40
CA GLU A 59 -18.98 -11.41 -5.44
C GLU A 59 -17.56 -10.89 -5.15
N LEU A 60 -16.72 -10.85 -6.18
CA LEU A 60 -15.42 -10.18 -6.12
C LEU A 60 -15.64 -8.68 -6.39
N PRO A 61 -15.43 -7.79 -5.42
CA PRO A 61 -15.75 -6.37 -5.59
C PRO A 61 -14.68 -5.66 -6.42
N PHE A 62 -15.09 -4.98 -7.49
CA PHE A 62 -14.23 -4.11 -8.29
C PHE A 62 -14.42 -2.63 -7.94
N TRP A 63 -15.49 -2.32 -7.20
CA TRP A 63 -15.81 -1.01 -6.67
C TRP A 63 -15.88 -1.06 -5.15
N ASN A 64 -15.30 -0.06 -4.48
CA ASN A 64 -15.35 0.09 -3.02
C ASN A 64 -16.22 1.30 -2.67
N ASN A 65 -17.21 1.12 -1.81
CA ASN A 65 -18.15 2.15 -1.38
C ASN A 65 -17.95 2.63 0.06
N ILE A 66 -16.92 2.13 0.77
CA ILE A 66 -16.71 2.46 2.19
C ILE A 66 -16.26 3.91 2.39
N PHE A 67 -15.38 4.41 1.52
CA PHE A 67 -14.79 5.74 1.65
C PHE A 67 -14.71 6.45 0.29
N PHE A 68 -14.48 7.77 0.32
CA PHE A 68 -14.51 8.66 -0.85
C PHE A 68 -15.84 8.64 -1.60
N GLY A 69 -16.95 8.31 -0.90
CA GLY A 69 -18.26 8.14 -1.52
C GLY A 69 -18.33 7.06 -2.60
N GLY A 70 -17.25 6.31 -2.78
CA GLY A 70 -17.09 5.24 -3.75
C GLY A 70 -15.90 5.45 -4.70
N THR A 71 -15.09 4.40 -4.87
CA THR A 71 -13.87 4.45 -5.69
C THR A 71 -13.59 3.10 -6.38
N PRO A 72 -12.99 3.09 -7.58
CA PRO A 72 -12.55 1.86 -8.22
C PRO A 72 -11.51 1.12 -7.37
N LEU A 73 -11.73 -0.16 -7.11
CA LEU A 73 -10.79 -0.99 -6.36
C LEU A 73 -9.82 -1.75 -7.26
N LEU A 74 -10.27 -2.21 -8.42
CA LEU A 74 -9.43 -3.01 -9.33
C LEU A 74 -8.22 -2.24 -9.89
N PRO A 75 -8.36 -0.96 -10.34
CA PRO A 75 -7.24 -0.21 -10.87
C PRO A 75 -6.32 0.38 -9.81
N ASP A 76 -6.57 0.20 -8.53
CA ASP A 76 -5.65 0.63 -7.48
C ASP A 76 -4.41 -0.29 -7.48
N PRO A 77 -3.18 0.25 -7.63
CA PRO A 77 -1.95 -0.55 -7.56
C PRO A 77 -1.73 -1.28 -6.23
N GLN A 78 -2.45 -0.89 -5.19
CA GLN A 78 -2.43 -1.55 -3.87
C GLN A 78 -3.64 -2.45 -3.64
N SER A 79 -4.42 -2.72 -4.70
CA SER A 79 -5.58 -3.61 -4.63
C SER A 79 -5.18 -5.02 -4.20
N PRO A 80 -5.85 -5.61 -3.17
CA PRO A 80 -5.52 -6.94 -2.70
C PRO A 80 -6.12 -8.08 -3.55
N LEU A 81 -6.91 -7.76 -4.60
CA LEU A 81 -7.82 -8.70 -5.26
C LEU A 81 -7.12 -9.90 -5.91
N PHE A 82 -6.00 -9.69 -6.59
CA PHE A 82 -5.34 -10.75 -7.38
C PHE A 82 -4.02 -11.23 -6.78
N TYR A 83 -3.67 -10.79 -5.58
CA TYR A 83 -2.55 -11.34 -4.86
C TYR A 83 -2.95 -12.64 -4.16
N ILE A 84 -2.65 -13.78 -4.78
CA ILE A 84 -3.09 -15.12 -4.34
C ILE A 84 -2.87 -15.38 -2.83
N PRO A 85 -1.73 -15.00 -2.20
CA PRO A 85 -1.55 -15.22 -0.77
C PRO A 85 -2.61 -14.56 0.12
N ASN A 86 -3.35 -13.57 -0.38
CA ASN A 86 -4.44 -12.91 0.36
C ASN A 86 -5.66 -13.84 0.59
N LEU A 87 -5.73 -14.98 -0.09
CA LEU A 87 -6.76 -15.99 0.21
C LEU A 87 -6.75 -16.42 1.69
N ILE A 88 -5.63 -16.27 2.39
CA ILE A 88 -5.54 -16.54 3.84
C ILE A 88 -6.56 -15.76 4.65
N PHE A 89 -6.92 -14.54 4.22
CA PHE A 89 -7.89 -13.69 4.92
C PHE A 89 -9.32 -14.23 4.85
N LEU A 90 -9.65 -15.09 3.89
CA LEU A 90 -10.96 -15.73 3.82
C LEU A 90 -11.18 -16.72 4.99
N PHE A 91 -10.10 -17.32 5.47
CA PHE A 91 -10.13 -18.38 6.49
C PHE A 91 -9.80 -17.90 7.90
N LEU A 92 -9.04 -16.79 8.05
CA LEU A 92 -8.59 -16.29 9.34
C LEU A 92 -9.28 -14.97 9.70
N PRO A 93 -9.45 -14.66 11.01
CA PRO A 93 -9.75 -13.30 11.46
C PRO A 93 -8.71 -12.32 10.90
N ILE A 94 -9.13 -11.11 10.53
CA ILE A 94 -8.29 -10.17 9.76
C ILE A 94 -6.94 -9.88 10.45
N GLY A 95 -6.95 -9.59 11.76
CA GLY A 95 -5.72 -9.32 12.52
C GLY A 95 -4.75 -10.50 12.55
N ILE A 96 -5.27 -11.72 12.78
CA ILE A 96 -4.49 -12.96 12.74
C ILE A 96 -3.99 -13.21 11.32
N GLY A 97 -4.83 -12.97 10.31
CA GLY A 97 -4.50 -13.10 8.89
C GLY A 97 -3.31 -12.22 8.50
N PHE A 98 -3.25 -10.98 8.98
CA PHE A 98 -2.09 -10.11 8.74
C PHE A 98 -0.82 -10.64 9.40
N ILE A 99 -0.86 -11.01 10.68
CA ILE A 99 0.31 -11.55 11.39
C ILE A 99 0.81 -12.82 10.70
N ALA A 100 -0.10 -13.75 10.37
CA ALA A 100 0.23 -14.99 9.68
C ALA A 100 0.82 -14.73 8.27
N SER A 101 0.21 -13.84 7.50
CA SER A 101 0.69 -13.44 6.18
C SER A 101 2.12 -12.90 6.26
N PHE A 102 2.39 -11.96 7.15
CA PHE A 102 3.71 -11.34 7.29
C PHE A 102 4.76 -12.33 7.77
N PHE A 103 4.42 -13.17 8.74
CA PHE A 103 5.30 -14.23 9.20
C PHE A 103 5.67 -15.21 8.08
N LEU A 104 4.69 -15.68 7.31
CA LEU A 104 4.91 -16.60 6.19
C LEU A 104 5.76 -15.94 5.07
N HIS A 105 5.52 -14.67 4.77
CA HIS A 105 6.35 -13.93 3.81
C HIS A 105 7.79 -13.74 4.31
N SER A 106 7.99 -13.57 5.62
CA SER A 106 9.34 -13.51 6.21
C SER A 106 10.08 -14.83 6.13
N VAL A 107 9.38 -15.94 6.36
CA VAL A 107 9.94 -17.29 6.16
C VAL A 107 10.32 -17.50 4.69
N LEU A 108 9.43 -17.12 3.76
CA LEU A 108 9.67 -17.20 2.31
C LEU A 108 10.87 -16.32 1.90
N ALA A 109 10.98 -15.10 2.44
CA ALA A 109 12.11 -14.20 2.25
C ALA A 109 13.44 -14.84 2.66
N GLY A 110 13.45 -15.45 3.86
CA GLY A 110 14.62 -16.17 4.37
C GLY A 110 15.03 -17.36 3.50
N ILE A 111 14.06 -18.16 3.06
CA ILE A 111 14.30 -19.30 2.14
C ILE A 111 14.87 -18.81 0.81
N GLY A 112 14.27 -17.77 0.24
CA GLY A 112 14.74 -17.16 -1.02
C GLY A 112 16.16 -16.63 -0.88
N MET A 113 16.48 -15.96 0.24
CA MET A 113 17.79 -15.40 0.50
C MET A 113 18.85 -16.47 0.70
N TYR A 114 18.51 -17.53 1.42
CA TYR A 114 19.37 -18.70 1.56
C TYR A 114 19.67 -19.33 0.19
N ALA A 115 18.66 -19.52 -0.65
CA ALA A 115 18.81 -20.09 -1.99
C ALA A 115 19.62 -19.17 -2.91
N ALA A 116 19.38 -17.86 -2.87
CA ALA A 116 20.15 -16.88 -3.65
C ALA A 116 21.64 -16.89 -3.26
N ALA A 117 21.95 -16.93 -1.97
CA ALA A 117 23.32 -16.99 -1.46
C ALA A 117 24.01 -18.31 -1.83
N LYS A 118 23.35 -19.45 -1.56
CA LYS A 118 23.92 -20.79 -1.76
C LYS A 118 23.99 -21.16 -3.24
N ASP A 119 22.87 -21.13 -3.93
CA ASP A 119 22.74 -21.68 -5.28
C ASP A 119 23.01 -20.63 -6.35
N GLY A 120 22.76 -19.33 -6.07
CA GLY A 120 23.07 -18.22 -6.93
C GLY A 120 24.55 -17.82 -6.84
N PHE A 121 24.98 -17.33 -5.68
CA PHE A 121 26.34 -16.80 -5.45
C PHE A 121 27.36 -17.86 -5.01
N ARG A 122 26.93 -19.11 -4.75
CA ARG A 122 27.78 -20.25 -4.36
C ARG A 122 28.55 -20.00 -3.06
N LEU A 123 27.93 -19.36 -2.09
CA LEU A 123 28.49 -19.18 -0.76
C LEU A 123 28.42 -20.50 0.04
N SER A 124 29.26 -20.61 1.08
CA SER A 124 29.18 -21.75 2.01
C SER A 124 27.83 -21.84 2.69
N LYS A 125 27.45 -23.04 3.17
CA LYS A 125 26.18 -23.24 3.90
C LYS A 125 26.03 -22.27 5.07
N ALA A 126 27.11 -22.04 5.84
CA ALA A 126 27.09 -21.14 6.98
C ALA A 126 26.89 -19.67 6.56
N ALA A 127 27.56 -19.22 5.49
CA ALA A 127 27.37 -17.87 4.96
C ALA A 127 25.97 -17.69 4.39
N SER A 128 25.40 -18.71 3.75
CA SER A 128 24.05 -18.66 3.21
C SER A 128 22.98 -18.59 4.31
N VAL A 129 23.16 -19.32 5.42
CA VAL A 129 22.31 -19.20 6.61
C VAL A 129 22.45 -17.82 7.24
N PHE A 130 23.66 -17.31 7.40
CA PHE A 130 23.92 -15.96 7.90
C PHE A 130 23.21 -14.91 7.02
N THR A 131 23.26 -15.05 5.70
CA THR A 131 22.58 -14.15 4.75
C THR A 131 21.08 -14.11 5.00
N ALA A 132 20.46 -15.27 5.18
CA ALA A 132 19.02 -15.38 5.46
C ALA A 132 18.65 -14.70 6.79
N ILE A 133 19.44 -14.93 7.84
CA ILE A 133 19.21 -14.34 9.17
C ILE A 133 19.26 -12.81 9.10
N ILE A 134 20.33 -12.21 8.59
CA ILE A 134 20.49 -10.76 8.56
C ILE A 134 19.48 -10.07 7.62
N TYR A 135 18.93 -10.80 6.65
CA TYR A 135 17.85 -10.29 5.80
C TYR A 135 16.52 -10.24 6.54
N ILE A 136 16.17 -11.29 7.28
CA ILE A 136 14.94 -11.35 8.08
C ILE A 136 14.96 -10.27 9.17
N VAL A 137 16.08 -10.11 9.88
CA VAL A 137 16.19 -9.16 10.99
C VAL A 137 16.58 -7.74 10.55
N SER A 138 16.45 -7.41 9.26
CA SER A 138 16.82 -6.11 8.72
C SER A 138 15.98 -4.97 9.33
N PRO A 139 16.60 -3.89 9.84
CA PRO A 139 15.88 -2.73 10.34
C PRO A 139 14.96 -2.08 9.31
N LYS A 140 15.32 -2.09 8.02
CA LYS A 140 14.44 -1.58 6.95
C LYS A 140 13.13 -2.36 6.88
N PHE A 141 13.20 -3.68 7.02
CA PHE A 141 12.02 -4.54 7.08
C PHE A 141 11.19 -4.28 8.36
N ALA A 142 11.85 -4.11 9.51
CA ALA A 142 11.18 -3.72 10.76
C ALA A 142 10.42 -2.40 10.63
N GLY A 143 10.98 -1.41 9.91
CA GLY A 143 10.30 -0.15 9.60
C GLY A 143 9.03 -0.35 8.77
N TYR A 144 9.05 -1.25 7.79
CA TYR A 144 7.85 -1.57 7.02
C TYR A 144 6.76 -2.22 7.87
N LEU A 145 7.14 -3.11 8.80
CA LEU A 145 6.21 -3.72 9.76
C LEU A 145 5.59 -2.65 10.68
N GLU A 146 6.41 -1.78 11.23
CA GLU A 146 5.98 -0.70 12.13
C GLU A 146 4.99 0.25 11.46
N ALA A 147 5.24 0.61 10.19
CA ALA A 147 4.35 1.49 9.43
C ALA A 147 3.12 0.80 8.86
N GLY A 148 3.02 -0.53 8.96
CA GLY A 148 1.90 -1.27 8.36
C GLY A 148 1.91 -1.27 6.83
N HIS A 149 3.07 -1.10 6.19
CA HIS A 149 3.23 -1.07 4.73
C HIS A 149 3.08 -2.48 4.13
N PHE A 150 1.86 -3.01 4.09
CA PHE A 150 1.53 -4.37 3.66
C PHE A 150 2.21 -4.76 2.35
N GLY A 151 2.09 -3.93 1.32
CA GLY A 151 2.68 -4.21 0.01
C GLY A 151 4.21 -4.30 0.04
N LEU A 152 4.91 -3.47 0.83
CA LEU A 152 6.36 -3.53 0.96
C LEU A 152 6.84 -4.76 1.73
N ILE A 153 6.07 -5.19 2.75
CA ILE A 153 6.36 -6.39 3.54
C ILE A 153 6.25 -7.64 2.67
N THR A 154 5.19 -7.75 1.88
CA THR A 154 4.98 -8.90 0.99
C THR A 154 5.98 -8.89 -0.18
N ALA A 155 6.29 -7.72 -0.75
CA ALA A 155 7.31 -7.55 -1.78
C ALA A 155 8.70 -8.02 -1.34
N TRP A 156 9.04 -7.82 -0.05
CA TRP A 156 10.32 -8.25 0.52
C TRP A 156 10.61 -9.72 0.30
N ALA A 157 9.57 -10.57 0.29
CA ALA A 157 9.70 -12.00 0.07
C ALA A 157 10.15 -12.37 -1.35
N PHE A 158 9.81 -11.59 -2.37
CA PHE A 158 10.09 -11.91 -3.77
C PHE A 158 11.46 -11.42 -4.25
N LEU A 159 12.03 -10.38 -3.63
CA LEU A 159 13.32 -9.80 -4.02
C LEU A 159 14.47 -10.82 -4.08
N PRO A 160 14.62 -11.74 -3.11
CA PRO A 160 15.64 -12.78 -3.18
C PRO A 160 15.45 -13.76 -4.33
N PHE A 161 14.21 -14.11 -4.67
CA PHE A 161 13.92 -15.03 -5.79
C PHE A 161 14.20 -14.36 -7.12
N VAL A 162 13.86 -13.09 -7.31
CA VAL A 162 14.27 -12.31 -8.48
C VAL A 162 15.79 -12.32 -8.61
N THR A 163 16.52 -12.03 -7.51
CA THR A 163 17.98 -12.06 -7.49
C THR A 163 18.54 -13.44 -7.87
N LEU A 164 18.00 -14.51 -7.31
CA LEU A 164 18.39 -15.89 -7.65
C LEU A 164 18.20 -16.18 -9.14
N CYS A 165 17.02 -15.87 -9.67
CA CYS A 165 16.67 -16.13 -11.06
C CYS A 165 17.58 -15.35 -12.02
N LEU A 166 17.85 -14.07 -11.74
CA LEU A 166 18.78 -13.26 -12.53
C LEU A 166 20.19 -13.86 -12.55
N VAL A 167 20.74 -14.25 -11.37
CA VAL A 167 22.04 -14.90 -11.30
C VAL A 167 22.07 -16.22 -12.09
N LYS A 168 20.99 -16.98 -12.06
CA LYS A 168 20.89 -18.25 -12.81
C LYS A 168 20.77 -18.01 -14.31
N LEU A 169 19.98 -17.03 -14.74
CA LEU A 169 19.84 -16.67 -16.16
C LEU A 169 21.13 -16.15 -16.78
N THR A 170 22.00 -15.47 -16.02
CA THR A 170 23.32 -15.05 -16.53
C THR A 170 24.32 -16.20 -16.67
N LYS A 171 24.15 -17.30 -15.93
CA LYS A 171 25.07 -18.46 -15.93
C LYS A 171 24.57 -19.62 -16.80
N SER A 172 23.30 -19.96 -16.69
CA SER A 172 22.68 -21.13 -17.36
C SER A 172 21.21 -20.84 -17.66
N PRO A 173 20.92 -19.97 -18.66
CA PRO A 173 19.56 -19.61 -19.01
C PRO A 173 18.78 -20.82 -19.51
N ASN A 174 17.61 -21.04 -18.93
CA ASN A 174 16.67 -22.08 -19.31
C ASN A 174 15.25 -21.72 -18.91
N LEU A 175 14.26 -22.48 -19.40
CA LEU A 175 12.83 -22.24 -19.17
C LEU A 175 12.45 -22.21 -17.69
N LYS A 176 13.04 -23.06 -16.84
CA LYS A 176 12.76 -23.10 -15.40
C LYS A 176 13.03 -21.74 -14.75
N TRP A 177 14.20 -21.16 -15.00
CA TRP A 177 14.59 -19.86 -14.40
C TRP A 177 13.85 -18.70 -15.03
N LEU A 178 13.45 -18.80 -16.29
CA LEU A 178 12.56 -17.85 -16.96
C LEU A 178 11.20 -17.81 -16.27
N LEU A 179 10.54 -18.96 -16.12
CA LEU A 179 9.22 -19.05 -15.47
C LEU A 179 9.29 -18.64 -14.00
N ALA A 180 10.33 -19.07 -13.27
CA ALA A 180 10.54 -18.66 -11.89
C ALA A 180 10.73 -17.14 -11.76
N LEU A 181 11.43 -16.49 -12.70
CA LEU A 181 11.56 -15.03 -12.74
C LEU A 181 10.22 -14.37 -13.01
N ALA A 182 9.47 -14.85 -14.00
CA ALA A 182 8.17 -14.29 -14.35
C ALA A 182 7.18 -14.36 -13.17
N ILE A 183 7.10 -15.51 -12.49
CA ILE A 183 6.26 -15.68 -11.29
C ILE A 183 6.73 -14.77 -10.15
N SER A 184 8.03 -14.65 -9.92
CA SER A 184 8.57 -13.78 -8.86
C SER A 184 8.31 -12.29 -9.15
N LEU A 185 8.42 -11.88 -10.42
CA LEU A 185 8.10 -10.51 -10.84
C LEU A 185 6.59 -10.24 -10.76
N ALA A 186 5.73 -11.19 -11.13
CA ALA A 186 4.28 -11.06 -10.97
C ALA A 186 3.89 -10.94 -9.48
N GLY A 187 4.46 -11.79 -8.61
CA GLY A 187 4.29 -11.68 -7.16
C GLY A 187 4.74 -10.31 -6.63
N LEU A 188 5.86 -9.80 -7.10
CA LEU A 188 6.37 -8.48 -6.74
C LEU A 188 5.45 -7.35 -7.23
N PHE A 189 4.92 -7.45 -8.45
CA PHE A 189 3.97 -6.50 -9.01
C PHE A 189 2.69 -6.41 -8.16
N PHE A 190 2.05 -7.54 -7.87
CA PHE A 190 0.84 -7.58 -7.05
C PHE A 190 1.09 -7.20 -5.59
N SER A 191 2.32 -7.33 -5.10
CA SER A 191 2.72 -6.86 -3.78
C SER A 191 2.87 -5.35 -3.73
N HIS A 192 3.75 -4.78 -4.60
CA HIS A 192 4.05 -3.35 -4.57
C HIS A 192 4.63 -2.86 -5.90
N LEU A 193 3.83 -2.15 -6.68
CA LEU A 193 4.16 -1.67 -8.02
C LEU A 193 5.49 -0.88 -8.07
N LEU A 194 5.72 0.03 -7.13
CA LEU A 194 6.94 0.84 -7.14
C LEU A 194 8.20 0.00 -6.90
N THR A 195 8.15 -0.97 -5.96
CA THR A 195 9.26 -1.91 -5.74
C THR A 195 9.52 -2.76 -6.98
N PHE A 196 8.45 -3.18 -7.67
CA PHE A 196 8.56 -3.89 -8.95
C PHE A 196 9.31 -3.03 -9.99
N LEU A 197 8.90 -1.77 -10.21
CA LEU A 197 9.53 -0.87 -11.19
C LEU A 197 11.01 -0.61 -10.88
N ILE A 198 11.33 -0.33 -9.62
CA ILE A 198 12.72 -0.15 -9.17
C ILE A 198 13.52 -1.44 -9.40
N THR A 199 12.94 -2.60 -9.07
CA THR A 199 13.59 -3.91 -9.27
C THR A 199 13.85 -4.20 -10.75
N LEU A 200 12.97 -3.79 -11.66
CA LEU A 200 13.22 -3.93 -13.11
C LEU A 200 14.46 -3.16 -13.55
N ILE A 201 14.62 -1.91 -13.10
CA ILE A 201 15.79 -1.07 -13.43
C ILE A 201 17.08 -1.74 -12.93
N PHE A 202 17.08 -2.20 -11.67
CA PHE A 202 18.24 -2.89 -11.11
C PHE A 202 18.50 -4.24 -11.78
N SER A 203 17.46 -4.96 -12.19
CA SER A 203 17.59 -6.22 -12.94
C SER A 203 18.25 -6.00 -14.29
N PHE A 204 17.84 -4.96 -15.00
CA PHE A 204 18.42 -4.56 -16.27
C PHE A 204 19.90 -4.21 -16.12
N GLY A 205 20.24 -3.35 -15.14
CA GLY A 205 21.63 -3.03 -14.80
C GLY A 205 22.44 -4.26 -14.42
N PHE A 206 21.88 -5.16 -13.59
CA PHE A 206 22.53 -6.40 -13.18
C PHE A 206 22.89 -7.29 -14.39
N LEU A 207 22.00 -7.43 -15.37
CA LEU A 207 22.24 -8.21 -16.58
C LEU A 207 23.39 -7.63 -17.41
N ILE A 208 23.41 -6.31 -17.63
CA ILE A 208 24.47 -5.63 -18.38
C ILE A 208 25.84 -5.90 -17.74
N PHE A 209 25.92 -5.74 -16.42
CA PHE A 209 27.20 -5.82 -15.71
C PHE A 209 27.66 -7.24 -15.40
N SER A 210 26.74 -8.20 -15.30
CA SER A 210 27.06 -9.59 -14.97
C SER A 210 27.51 -10.41 -16.17
N CYS A 211 27.12 -10.05 -17.39
CA CYS A 211 27.48 -10.79 -18.59
C CYS A 211 28.83 -10.34 -19.13
N LYS A 212 29.77 -11.29 -19.23
CA LYS A 212 31.14 -11.02 -19.72
C LYS A 212 31.27 -11.00 -21.25
N LYS A 213 30.39 -11.76 -21.94
CA LYS A 213 30.43 -11.94 -23.41
C LYS A 213 29.13 -11.44 -24.01
N ILE A 214 29.19 -10.83 -25.19
CA ILE A 214 28.03 -10.27 -25.89
C ILE A 214 26.95 -11.34 -26.14
N ASN A 215 27.34 -12.58 -26.49
CA ASN A 215 26.38 -13.66 -26.72
C ASN A 215 25.65 -14.12 -25.44
N SER A 216 26.34 -14.11 -24.28
CA SER A 216 25.69 -14.40 -23.01
C SER A 216 24.77 -13.25 -22.59
N LEU A 217 25.11 -12.01 -22.90
CA LEU A 217 24.28 -10.84 -22.69
C LEU A 217 23.02 -10.92 -23.54
N LYS A 218 23.13 -11.12 -24.84
CA LYS A 218 21.98 -11.28 -25.75
C LYS A 218 21.04 -12.37 -25.25
N ARG A 219 21.55 -13.57 -24.92
CA ARG A 219 20.75 -14.66 -24.40
C ARG A 219 20.08 -14.31 -23.07
N GLY A 220 20.80 -13.73 -22.13
CA GLY A 220 20.25 -13.28 -20.84
C GLY A 220 19.12 -12.28 -21.03
N PHE A 221 19.28 -11.32 -21.93
CA PHE A 221 18.23 -10.35 -22.28
C PHE A 221 17.02 -11.00 -22.94
N THR A 222 17.21 -11.93 -23.89
CA THR A 222 16.10 -12.64 -24.51
C THR A 222 15.24 -13.34 -23.44
N TYR A 223 15.86 -14.10 -22.53
CA TYR A 223 15.12 -14.75 -21.45
C TYR A 223 14.47 -13.75 -20.48
N PHE A 224 15.11 -12.63 -20.22
CA PHE A 224 14.53 -11.58 -19.37
C PHE A 224 13.30 -10.93 -20.03
N ILE A 225 13.38 -10.58 -21.31
CA ILE A 225 12.23 -10.03 -22.06
C ILE A 225 11.08 -11.03 -22.13
N LEU A 226 11.37 -12.30 -22.39
CA LEU A 226 10.34 -13.36 -22.38
C LEU A 226 9.70 -13.49 -20.99
N ALA A 227 10.49 -13.38 -19.91
CA ALA A 227 9.95 -13.38 -18.55
C ALA A 227 9.06 -12.15 -18.30
N LEU A 228 9.42 -10.97 -18.82
CA LEU A 228 8.59 -9.77 -18.74
C LEU A 228 7.27 -9.91 -19.50
N LEU A 229 7.29 -10.51 -20.69
CA LEU A 229 6.07 -10.77 -21.47
C LEU A 229 5.12 -11.71 -20.72
N ILE A 230 5.64 -12.77 -20.11
CA ILE A 230 4.84 -13.66 -19.27
C ILE A 230 4.34 -12.93 -18.01
N THR A 231 5.20 -12.13 -17.37
CA THR A 231 4.80 -11.30 -16.23
C THR A 231 3.66 -10.37 -16.61
N PHE A 232 3.76 -9.67 -17.74
CA PHE A 232 2.69 -8.81 -18.26
C PHE A 232 1.40 -9.59 -18.49
N GLY A 233 1.46 -10.77 -19.11
CA GLY A 233 0.30 -11.63 -19.28
C GLY A 233 -0.37 -12.00 -17.94
N LEU A 234 0.43 -12.39 -16.93
CA LEU A 234 -0.06 -12.73 -15.58
C LEU A 234 -0.67 -11.52 -14.83
N THR A 235 -0.17 -10.32 -15.09
CA THR A 235 -0.57 -9.09 -14.37
C THR A 235 -1.53 -8.21 -15.18
N SER A 236 -1.85 -8.55 -16.43
CA SER A 236 -2.67 -7.75 -17.34
C SER A 236 -4.04 -7.40 -16.77
N ILE A 237 -4.65 -8.31 -16.02
CA ILE A 237 -5.92 -8.10 -15.33
C ILE A 237 -5.92 -6.86 -14.41
N SER A 238 -4.77 -6.45 -13.90
CA SER A 238 -4.60 -5.27 -13.07
C SER A 238 -3.94 -4.12 -13.83
N VAL A 239 -2.97 -4.41 -14.70
CA VAL A 239 -2.22 -3.39 -15.48
C VAL A 239 -3.15 -2.62 -16.41
N LEU A 240 -4.04 -3.30 -17.15
CA LEU A 240 -4.90 -2.65 -18.12
C LEU A 240 -5.86 -1.64 -17.48
N PRO A 241 -6.61 -1.98 -16.40
CA PRO A 241 -7.41 -1.00 -15.67
C PRO A 241 -6.58 0.14 -15.06
N GLN A 242 -5.37 -0.13 -14.55
CA GLN A 242 -4.48 0.92 -14.03
C GLN A 242 -4.11 1.94 -15.11
N LEU A 243 -3.76 1.47 -16.31
CA LEU A 243 -3.41 2.34 -17.43
C LEU A 243 -4.60 3.19 -17.90
N SER A 244 -5.81 2.64 -17.94
CA SER A 244 -7.02 3.38 -18.32
C SER A 244 -7.39 4.46 -17.28
N TRP A 245 -7.11 4.21 -15.99
CA TRP A 245 -7.51 5.08 -14.90
C TRP A 245 -6.47 6.12 -14.48
N LYS A 246 -5.20 5.95 -14.84
CA LYS A 246 -4.07 6.77 -14.36
C LYS A 246 -4.29 8.29 -14.46
N ASN A 247 -4.88 8.75 -15.58
CA ASN A 247 -5.10 10.18 -15.87
C ASN A 247 -6.32 10.77 -15.12
N GLN A 248 -7.14 9.93 -14.49
CA GLN A 248 -8.33 10.34 -13.74
C GLN A 248 -8.03 10.50 -12.24
N THR A 249 -6.78 10.32 -11.83
CA THR A 249 -6.38 10.31 -10.42
C THR A 249 -5.56 11.54 -10.05
N THR A 250 -5.67 11.97 -8.80
CA THR A 250 -4.84 13.05 -8.24
C THR A 250 -3.34 12.75 -8.35
N ARG A 251 -2.94 11.48 -8.52
CA ARG A 251 -1.55 11.09 -8.70
C ARG A 251 -0.92 11.68 -9.97
N SER A 252 -1.69 11.80 -11.05
CA SER A 252 -1.20 12.43 -12.28
C SER A 252 -0.84 13.90 -12.06
N ILE A 253 -1.61 14.61 -11.23
CA ILE A 253 -1.35 16.01 -10.89
C ILE A 253 -0.12 16.13 -10.01
N LEU A 254 0.01 15.29 -8.97
CA LEU A 254 1.20 15.27 -8.11
C LEU A 254 2.50 15.06 -8.90
N ILE A 255 2.45 14.21 -9.95
CA ILE A 255 3.61 14.01 -10.82
C ILE A 255 3.91 15.28 -11.63
N SER A 256 2.88 15.93 -12.19
CA SER A 256 3.06 17.18 -12.97
C SER A 256 3.56 18.35 -12.12
N GLU A 257 3.13 18.42 -10.87
CA GLU A 257 3.55 19.44 -9.89
C GLU A 257 4.91 19.15 -9.25
N ARG A 258 5.54 18.02 -9.59
CA ARG A 258 6.82 17.60 -9.00
C ARG A 258 6.78 17.49 -7.48
N ASP A 259 5.63 17.09 -6.91
CA ASP A 259 5.46 16.96 -5.46
C ASP A 259 6.16 15.69 -4.94
N VAL A 260 7.32 15.89 -4.34
CA VAL A 260 8.08 14.86 -3.62
C VAL A 260 8.03 15.18 -2.14
N TYR A 261 7.79 14.14 -1.33
CA TYR A 261 7.75 14.31 0.12
C TYR A 261 9.05 14.95 0.64
N PRO A 262 8.99 16.13 1.26
CA PRO A 262 10.17 16.95 1.54
C PRO A 262 11.02 16.44 2.70
N LYS A 263 10.65 15.34 3.36
CA LYS A 263 11.46 14.76 4.43
C LYS A 263 12.77 14.23 3.88
N TRP A 264 13.80 14.93 4.20
CA TRP A 264 15.17 14.69 3.81
C TRP A 264 16.01 14.35 5.04
N ILE A 265 17.14 13.71 4.78
CA ILE A 265 18.11 13.34 5.80
C ILE A 265 19.37 14.14 5.50
N SER A 266 19.91 14.87 6.48
CA SER A 266 21.20 15.53 6.33
C SER A 266 22.31 14.49 6.04
N LYS A 267 23.41 14.89 5.40
CA LYS A 267 24.52 13.98 5.07
C LYS A 267 25.07 13.28 6.30
N PHE A 268 25.20 14.00 7.41
CA PHE A 268 25.70 13.45 8.68
C PHE A 268 24.68 12.48 9.30
N GLU A 269 23.41 12.88 9.36
CA GLU A 269 22.32 12.03 9.85
C GLU A 269 22.19 10.75 8.98
N PHE A 270 22.34 10.87 7.66
CA PHE A 270 22.31 9.74 6.74
C PHE A 270 23.36 8.69 7.09
N ILE A 271 24.63 9.11 7.29
CA ILE A 271 25.70 8.19 7.70
C ILE A 271 25.40 7.57 9.06
N LYS A 272 24.99 8.37 10.04
CA LYS A 272 24.66 7.94 11.39
C LYS A 272 23.52 6.90 11.38
N LEU A 273 22.41 7.19 10.71
CA LEU A 273 21.28 6.28 10.61
C LEU A 273 21.61 4.99 9.85
N THR A 274 22.49 5.08 8.85
CA THR A 274 22.91 3.92 8.05
C THR A 274 23.76 2.96 8.86
N VAL A 275 24.76 3.46 9.57
CA VAL A 275 25.81 2.62 10.18
C VAL A 275 25.54 2.34 11.66
N ALA A 276 25.22 3.36 12.44
CA ALA A 276 25.14 3.27 13.90
C ALA A 276 23.97 4.08 14.49
N PRO A 277 22.70 3.79 14.14
CA PRO A 277 21.55 4.56 14.63
C PRO A 277 21.37 4.47 16.16
N TRP A 278 21.88 3.41 16.79
CA TRP A 278 21.85 3.18 18.24
C TRP A 278 22.65 4.24 19.03
N THR A 279 23.53 5.02 18.37
CA THR A 279 24.19 6.17 19.01
C THR A 279 23.22 7.27 19.45
N ASN A 280 21.96 7.24 18.99
CA ASN A 280 20.88 8.10 19.47
C ASN A 280 20.24 7.58 20.78
N GLY A 281 20.71 6.45 21.32
CA GLY A 281 20.07 5.77 22.47
C GLY A 281 18.76 5.05 22.08
N ILE A 282 18.17 4.34 23.03
CA ILE A 282 16.93 3.57 22.83
C ILE A 282 15.77 4.48 22.43
N GLU A 283 15.59 5.59 23.11
CA GLU A 283 14.52 6.55 22.80
C GLU A 283 14.70 7.19 21.43
N GLY A 284 15.95 7.44 21.00
CA GLY A 284 16.26 7.91 19.66
C GLY A 284 15.91 6.89 18.57
N LEU A 285 16.15 5.59 18.81
CA LEU A 285 15.74 4.51 17.91
C LEU A 285 14.23 4.46 17.72
N LYS A 286 13.47 4.60 18.81
CA LYS A 286 12.00 4.61 18.79
C LYS A 286 11.41 5.85 18.10
N LYS A 287 12.17 6.94 17.95
CA LYS A 287 11.76 8.17 17.27
C LYS A 287 12.13 8.21 15.79
N ILE A 288 12.87 7.22 15.27
CA ILE A 288 13.23 7.18 13.85
C ILE A 288 11.96 7.02 13.02
N GLU A 289 11.67 7.97 12.16
CA GLU A 289 10.56 7.87 11.22
C GLU A 289 10.77 6.68 10.26
N THR A 290 9.69 6.00 9.90
CA THR A 290 9.74 4.81 9.02
C THR A 290 10.55 5.03 7.76
N GLU A 291 10.34 6.16 7.10
CA GLU A 291 11.03 6.47 5.85
C GLU A 291 12.51 6.77 6.05
N LYS A 292 12.93 7.15 7.26
CA LYS A 292 14.33 7.31 7.66
C LYS A 292 14.95 6.02 8.21
N THR A 293 14.24 4.92 8.24
CA THR A 293 14.77 3.61 8.65
C THR A 293 15.62 3.03 7.52
N ILE A 294 16.90 3.39 7.51
CA ILE A 294 17.88 3.03 6.47
C ILE A 294 19.07 2.22 7.02
N SER A 295 19.01 1.78 8.27
CA SER A 295 20.15 1.14 8.94
C SER A 295 20.58 -0.17 8.27
N LEU A 296 21.87 -0.28 8.06
CA LEU A 296 22.56 -1.48 7.64
C LEU A 296 23.32 -2.13 8.80
N GLY A 297 23.48 -1.43 9.91
CA GLY A 297 24.27 -1.84 11.07
C GLY A 297 25.78 -1.71 10.90
N LEU A 298 26.49 -1.45 11.99
CA LEU A 298 27.95 -1.28 11.99
C LEU A 298 28.68 -2.58 11.63
N PHE A 299 28.35 -3.67 12.35
CA PHE A 299 29.04 -4.94 12.13
C PHE A 299 28.72 -5.58 10.78
N THR A 300 27.49 -5.39 10.28
CA THR A 300 27.12 -5.77 8.91
C THR A 300 27.89 -4.96 7.89
N SER A 301 28.06 -3.66 8.11
CA SER A 301 28.85 -2.76 7.25
C SER A 301 30.32 -3.12 7.24
N ILE A 302 30.90 -3.49 8.39
CA ILE A 302 32.29 -4.00 8.49
C ILE A 302 32.45 -5.28 7.66
N LEU A 303 31.54 -6.25 7.83
CA LEU A 303 31.56 -7.47 7.02
C LEU A 303 31.40 -7.19 5.54
N ALA A 304 30.53 -6.24 5.16
CA ALA A 304 30.35 -5.83 3.77
C ALA A 304 31.61 -5.16 3.21
N LEU A 305 32.30 -4.34 3.98
CA LEU A 305 33.59 -3.74 3.61
C LEU A 305 34.66 -4.82 3.38
N ILE A 306 34.78 -5.81 4.27
CA ILE A 306 35.67 -6.95 4.09
C ILE A 306 35.34 -7.68 2.79
N GLY A 307 34.04 -7.93 2.53
CA GLY A 307 33.60 -8.55 1.28
C GLY A 307 33.93 -7.71 0.06
N PHE A 308 33.69 -6.42 0.12
CA PHE A 308 34.04 -5.47 -0.96
C PHE A 308 35.52 -5.46 -1.28
N LEU A 309 36.40 -5.43 -0.26
CA LEU A 309 37.84 -5.43 -0.42
C LEU A 309 38.38 -6.72 -1.09
N LYS A 310 37.67 -7.83 -0.98
CA LYS A 310 38.02 -9.13 -1.60
C LYS A 310 37.48 -9.30 -3.04
N LEU A 311 36.73 -8.32 -3.57
CA LEU A 311 36.23 -8.35 -4.94
C LEU A 311 37.31 -7.99 -5.97
N SER A 312 37.07 -8.37 -7.23
CA SER A 312 37.87 -7.90 -8.36
C SER A 312 37.70 -6.38 -8.57
N LYS A 313 38.73 -5.71 -9.13
CA LYS A 313 38.72 -4.26 -9.40
C LYS A 313 37.48 -3.82 -10.16
N LYS A 314 37.10 -4.56 -11.23
CA LYS A 314 35.86 -4.28 -12.00
C LYS A 314 34.62 -4.28 -11.13
N ASN A 315 34.43 -5.32 -10.31
CA ASN A 315 33.23 -5.44 -9.46
C ASN A 315 33.21 -4.38 -8.36
N LYS A 316 34.35 -3.97 -7.82
CA LYS A 316 34.47 -2.86 -6.87
C LYS A 316 33.97 -1.56 -7.47
N VAL A 317 34.41 -1.20 -8.67
CA VAL A 317 33.99 0.03 -9.36
C VAL A 317 32.47 0.02 -9.59
N LEU A 318 31.93 -1.09 -10.10
CA LEU A 318 30.49 -1.19 -10.38
C LEU A 318 29.64 -1.06 -9.13
N LEU A 319 30.03 -1.75 -8.05
CA LEU A 319 29.27 -1.67 -6.79
C LEU A 319 29.42 -0.31 -6.11
N PHE A 320 30.60 0.31 -6.23
CA PHE A 320 30.80 1.68 -5.74
C PHE A 320 29.90 2.67 -6.48
N LEU A 321 29.82 2.59 -7.82
CA LEU A 321 28.92 3.43 -8.62
C LEU A 321 27.45 3.18 -8.25
N ALA A 322 27.04 1.92 -8.12
CA ALA A 322 25.67 1.59 -7.72
C ALA A 322 25.34 2.14 -6.32
N ALA A 323 26.22 1.96 -5.34
CA ALA A 323 26.03 2.48 -3.99
C ALA A 323 25.98 4.02 -3.98
N THR A 324 26.81 4.68 -4.79
CA THR A 324 26.79 6.14 -4.94
C THR A 324 25.47 6.61 -5.52
N ILE A 325 24.99 6.00 -6.63
CA ILE A 325 23.70 6.37 -7.25
C ILE A 325 22.54 6.19 -6.27
N ILE A 326 22.47 5.05 -5.58
CA ILE A 326 21.42 4.77 -4.60
C ILE A 326 21.45 5.80 -3.46
N SER A 327 22.64 6.12 -2.95
CA SER A 327 22.81 7.11 -1.89
C SER A 327 22.40 8.52 -2.33
N LEU A 328 22.78 8.93 -3.55
CA LEU A 328 22.39 10.21 -4.11
C LEU A 328 20.88 10.33 -4.31
N ILE A 329 20.21 9.26 -4.70
CA ILE A 329 18.75 9.21 -4.78
C ILE A 329 18.14 9.32 -3.37
N ALA A 330 18.65 8.55 -2.41
CA ALA A 330 18.11 8.48 -1.05
C ALA A 330 18.29 9.80 -0.27
N LEU A 331 19.33 10.58 -0.57
CA LEU A 331 19.59 11.88 0.06
C LEU A 331 18.55 12.97 -0.30
N ASN A 332 17.69 12.75 -1.29
CA ASN A 332 16.64 13.66 -1.69
C ASN A 332 17.18 15.10 -1.95
N ASN A 333 16.61 16.13 -1.32
CA ASN A 333 17.03 17.51 -1.50
C ASN A 333 18.45 17.83 -0.98
N ALA A 334 19.06 16.97 -0.17
CA ALA A 334 20.48 17.05 0.18
C ALA A 334 21.41 16.50 -0.92
N SER A 335 20.86 15.90 -1.98
CA SER A 335 21.62 15.43 -3.14
C SER A 335 22.06 16.59 -4.02
N PRO A 336 23.32 16.63 -4.49
CA PRO A 336 23.77 17.63 -5.46
C PRO A 336 23.06 17.51 -6.83
N PHE A 337 22.38 16.41 -7.09
CA PHE A 337 21.64 16.14 -8.33
C PHE A 337 20.11 16.25 -8.13
N TYR A 338 19.65 16.90 -7.06
CA TYR A 338 18.22 16.95 -6.73
C TYR A 338 17.34 17.46 -7.87
N ASN A 339 17.73 18.57 -8.52
CA ASN A 339 16.95 19.13 -9.63
C ASN A 339 16.87 18.18 -10.84
N LEU A 340 17.96 17.45 -11.13
CA LEU A 340 17.97 16.43 -12.19
C LEU A 340 17.09 15.24 -11.82
N LEU A 341 17.12 14.81 -10.56
CA LEU A 341 16.24 13.75 -10.06
C LEU A 341 14.77 14.18 -10.12
N LEU A 342 14.48 15.40 -9.69
CA LEU A 342 13.13 15.96 -9.68
C LEU A 342 12.53 16.11 -11.10
N SER A 343 13.36 16.28 -12.14
CA SER A 343 12.88 16.30 -13.52
C SER A 343 12.41 14.93 -14.04
N GLN A 344 12.70 13.84 -13.32
CA GLN A 344 12.36 12.47 -13.73
C GLN A 344 11.03 12.02 -13.11
N ASP A 345 10.02 11.72 -13.93
CA ASP A 345 8.69 11.29 -13.46
C ASP A 345 8.75 10.07 -12.54
N LEU A 346 9.64 9.11 -12.83
CA LEU A 346 9.81 7.93 -11.99
C LEU A 346 10.30 8.28 -10.58
N TYR A 347 11.19 9.28 -10.45
CA TYR A 347 11.63 9.77 -9.16
C TYR A 347 10.48 10.44 -8.40
N VAL A 348 9.72 11.29 -9.07
CA VAL A 348 8.52 11.94 -8.49
C VAL A 348 7.48 10.89 -8.09
N LEU A 349 7.28 9.85 -8.90
CA LEU A 349 6.38 8.75 -8.58
C LEU A 349 6.74 8.03 -7.28
N THR A 350 8.02 8.02 -6.87
CA THR A 350 8.43 7.41 -5.59
C THR A 350 7.88 8.16 -4.39
N ARG A 351 7.61 9.47 -4.49
CA ARG A 351 7.28 10.43 -3.42
C ARG A 351 8.29 10.46 -2.28
N VAL A 352 8.89 9.34 -1.94
CA VAL A 352 9.85 9.17 -0.84
C VAL A 352 11.09 8.51 -1.39
N SER A 353 12.16 9.27 -1.47
CA SER A 353 13.42 8.86 -2.10
C SER A 353 14.09 7.65 -1.44
N THR A 354 13.92 7.48 -0.13
CA THR A 354 14.48 6.35 0.62
C THR A 354 13.81 5.00 0.30
N ARG A 355 12.74 5.00 -0.49
CA ARG A 355 12.13 3.74 -0.99
C ARG A 355 13.05 2.93 -1.89
N VAL A 356 14.04 3.56 -2.53
CA VAL A 356 15.08 2.85 -3.30
C VAL A 356 16.04 2.04 -2.40
N TRP A 357 16.08 2.33 -1.09
CA TRP A 357 17.11 1.84 -0.17
C TRP A 357 17.10 0.33 0.05
N PHE A 358 16.00 -0.38 -0.26
CA PHE A 358 16.00 -1.85 -0.23
C PHE A 358 17.07 -2.47 -1.13
N THR A 359 17.46 -1.79 -2.20
CA THR A 359 18.55 -2.24 -3.10
C THR A 359 19.91 -2.14 -2.43
N ALA A 360 20.15 -1.06 -1.66
CA ALA A 360 21.37 -0.93 -0.84
C ALA A 360 21.43 -2.03 0.23
N VAL A 361 20.30 -2.33 0.88
CA VAL A 361 20.20 -3.42 1.86
C VAL A 361 20.58 -4.76 1.23
N LEU A 362 20.00 -5.09 0.06
CA LEU A 362 20.33 -6.33 -0.66
C LEU A 362 21.82 -6.43 -1.01
N ILE A 363 22.39 -5.38 -1.59
CA ILE A 363 23.83 -5.33 -1.96
C ILE A 363 24.70 -5.52 -0.72
N THR A 364 24.42 -4.78 0.35
CA THR A 364 25.21 -4.84 1.58
C THR A 364 25.13 -6.21 2.24
N ILE A 365 23.96 -6.83 2.28
CA ILE A 365 23.78 -8.18 2.86
C ILE A 365 24.56 -9.22 2.07
N PHE A 366 24.53 -9.19 0.74
CA PHE A 366 25.34 -10.12 -0.06
C PHE A 366 26.84 -9.87 0.07
N LEU A 367 27.27 -8.61 0.19
CA LEU A 367 28.67 -8.27 0.47
C LEU A 367 29.10 -8.73 1.86
N ALA A 368 28.26 -8.52 2.88
CA ALA A 368 28.52 -8.98 4.24
C ALA A 368 28.63 -10.51 4.32
N ALA A 369 27.72 -11.20 3.62
CA ALA A 369 27.76 -12.67 3.53
C ALA A 369 29.04 -13.16 2.82
N TYR A 370 29.46 -12.48 1.76
CA TYR A 370 30.71 -12.78 1.06
C TYR A 370 31.92 -12.51 1.95
N GLY A 371 31.95 -11.40 2.68
CA GLY A 371 33.00 -11.10 3.67
C GLY A 371 33.06 -12.14 4.77
N PHE A 372 31.89 -12.51 5.33
CA PHE A 372 31.78 -13.58 6.29
C PHE A 372 32.28 -14.93 5.75
N ASP A 373 32.04 -15.24 4.48
CA ASP A 373 32.52 -16.46 3.83
C ASP A 373 34.03 -16.47 3.63
N LYS A 374 34.62 -15.33 3.27
CA LYS A 374 36.08 -15.19 3.11
C LYS A 374 36.82 -15.30 4.43
N LEU A 375 36.32 -14.70 5.49
CA LEU A 375 36.86 -14.85 6.85
C LEU A 375 36.93 -16.31 7.32
N GLN A 376 36.05 -17.19 6.82
CA GLN A 376 36.08 -18.61 7.14
C GLN A 376 37.39 -19.27 6.75
N LYS A 377 37.98 -18.87 5.65
CA LYS A 377 39.24 -19.43 5.13
C LYS A 377 40.46 -18.83 5.85
N GLU A 378 40.38 -17.57 6.27
CA GLU A 378 41.50 -16.81 6.81
C GLU A 378 41.54 -16.80 8.35
N ASN A 379 40.40 -16.61 9.03
CA ASN A 379 40.36 -16.53 10.48
C ASN A 379 38.97 -16.89 11.07
N ARG A 380 38.82 -18.13 11.50
CA ARG A 380 37.59 -18.63 12.11
C ARG A 380 37.26 -17.95 13.46
N LYS A 381 38.27 -17.52 14.21
CA LYS A 381 38.09 -16.94 15.55
C LYS A 381 37.38 -15.57 15.51
N ILE A 382 37.55 -14.82 14.41
CA ILE A 382 36.90 -13.49 14.22
C ILE A 382 35.54 -13.64 13.55
N ARG A 383 35.41 -14.57 12.62
CA ARG A 383 34.21 -14.73 11.80
C ARG A 383 32.91 -14.86 12.59
N TYR A 384 32.84 -15.83 13.52
CA TYR A 384 31.61 -16.11 14.24
C TYR A 384 31.23 -15.02 15.25
N PRO A 385 32.14 -14.48 16.07
CA PRO A 385 31.83 -13.33 16.91
C PRO A 385 31.32 -12.12 16.12
N LEU A 386 31.99 -11.78 15.01
CA LEU A 386 31.56 -10.64 14.18
C LEU A 386 30.19 -10.86 13.54
N GLY A 387 29.91 -12.10 13.09
CA GLY A 387 28.61 -12.47 12.57
C GLY A 387 27.52 -12.44 13.64
N ALA A 388 27.81 -12.90 14.87
CA ALA A 388 26.88 -12.84 15.99
C ALA A 388 26.59 -11.40 16.40
N LEU A 389 27.62 -10.54 16.48
CA LEU A 389 27.45 -9.11 16.77
C LEU A 389 26.57 -8.43 15.72
N ALA A 390 26.76 -8.75 14.42
CA ALA A 390 25.92 -8.22 13.36
C ALA A 390 24.44 -8.63 13.54
N ILE A 391 24.16 -9.89 13.87
CA ILE A 391 22.79 -10.37 14.11
C ILE A 391 22.18 -9.71 15.33
N ILE A 392 22.91 -9.63 16.44
CA ILE A 392 22.45 -9.02 17.69
C ILE A 392 22.16 -7.54 17.49
N GLU A 393 23.08 -6.80 16.82
CA GLU A 393 22.90 -5.39 16.53
C GLU A 393 21.64 -5.14 15.68
N LEU A 394 21.47 -5.86 14.58
CA LEU A 394 20.31 -5.70 13.69
C LEU A 394 19.02 -6.05 14.42
N LEU A 395 19.01 -7.11 15.21
CA LEU A 395 17.84 -7.52 15.99
C LEU A 395 17.49 -6.47 17.07
N PHE A 396 18.50 -5.93 17.78
CA PHE A 396 18.32 -4.87 18.76
C PHE A 396 17.69 -3.62 18.13
N ILE A 397 18.21 -3.16 16.99
CA ILE A 397 17.65 -2.01 16.25
C ILE A 397 16.21 -2.31 15.83
N SER A 398 15.97 -3.46 15.22
CA SER A 398 14.68 -3.85 14.69
C SER A 398 13.61 -4.00 15.77
N TRP A 399 13.93 -4.59 16.91
CA TRP A 399 13.01 -4.72 18.02
C TRP A 399 12.61 -3.36 18.60
N ASN A 400 13.56 -2.41 18.71
CA ASN A 400 13.24 -1.05 19.15
C ASN A 400 12.33 -0.31 18.15
N ILE A 401 12.50 -0.55 16.84
CA ILE A 401 11.62 0.00 15.82
C ILE A 401 10.21 -0.61 15.94
N ILE A 402 10.10 -1.93 16.02
CA ILE A 402 8.81 -2.63 16.13
C ILE A 402 8.09 -2.25 17.44
N SER A 403 8.85 -2.09 18.54
CA SER A 403 8.32 -1.77 19.87
C SER A 403 8.16 -0.27 20.13
N LYS A 404 8.10 0.57 19.09
CA LYS A 404 7.75 1.99 19.26
C LYS A 404 6.43 2.12 20.02
N PRO A 405 6.27 3.12 20.90
CA PRO A 405 4.99 3.41 21.52
C PRO A 405 3.89 3.53 20.46
N ILE A 406 2.71 3.03 20.78
CA ILE A 406 1.51 3.33 20.02
C ILE A 406 1.24 4.81 20.30
N THR A 407 1.35 5.66 19.30
CA THR A 407 0.96 7.06 19.42
C THR A 407 -0.52 7.13 19.73
N ASP A 408 -0.91 8.15 20.50
CA ASP A 408 -2.30 8.36 20.85
C ASP A 408 -3.16 8.25 19.60
N GLN A 409 -4.21 7.45 19.69
CA GLN A 409 -5.19 7.34 18.63
C GLN A 409 -5.70 8.75 18.33
N PRO A 410 -5.93 9.14 17.07
CA PRO A 410 -6.69 10.34 16.78
C PRO A 410 -7.96 10.29 17.63
N ASN A 411 -8.43 11.44 18.12
CA ASN A 411 -9.68 11.49 18.85
C ASN A 411 -10.81 10.97 17.94
N TYR A 412 -11.05 9.67 18.00
CA TYR A 412 -12.17 9.06 17.30
C TYR A 412 -13.45 9.31 18.08
N VAL A 413 -14.55 9.35 17.34
CA VAL A 413 -15.88 9.40 17.96
C VAL A 413 -16.09 8.19 18.88
N SER A 414 -16.89 8.41 19.91
CA SER A 414 -17.26 7.34 20.84
C SER A 414 -18.19 6.30 20.20
N ASP A 415 -18.18 5.09 20.75
CA ASP A 415 -19.10 4.02 20.37
C ASP A 415 -20.58 4.46 20.49
N LYS A 416 -20.88 5.40 21.38
CA LYS A 416 -22.22 5.95 21.54
C LYS A 416 -22.72 6.65 20.27
N ILE A 417 -21.87 7.46 19.62
CA ILE A 417 -22.20 8.11 18.35
C ILE A 417 -22.37 7.07 17.25
N ILE A 418 -21.44 6.11 17.13
CA ILE A 418 -21.54 5.02 16.14
C ILE A 418 -22.83 4.22 16.32
N ASN A 419 -23.14 3.81 17.55
CA ASN A 419 -24.36 3.06 17.87
C ASN A 419 -25.65 3.83 17.56
N LEU A 420 -25.66 5.17 17.71
CA LEU A 420 -26.81 6.00 17.32
C LEU A 420 -27.00 5.99 15.81
N ILE A 421 -25.92 6.13 15.04
CA ILE A 421 -25.97 6.10 13.58
C ILE A 421 -26.44 4.72 13.08
N GLN A 422 -26.00 3.63 13.69
CA GLN A 422 -26.37 2.26 13.32
C GLN A 422 -27.85 1.90 13.60
N LYS A 423 -28.53 2.62 14.50
CA LYS A 423 -29.97 2.45 14.73
C LYS A 423 -30.81 2.85 13.53
N ASP A 424 -30.30 3.77 12.71
CA ASP A 424 -30.90 4.15 11.45
C ASP A 424 -30.64 3.09 10.39
N LYS A 425 -31.67 2.45 9.89
CA LYS A 425 -31.59 1.37 8.89
C LYS A 425 -31.61 1.87 7.44
N GLY A 426 -31.71 3.18 7.24
CA GLY A 426 -31.63 3.79 5.92
C GLY A 426 -30.23 3.62 5.28
N ARG A 427 -30.17 3.79 3.96
CA ARG A 427 -28.89 3.88 3.25
C ARG A 427 -28.49 5.34 3.09
N PHE A 428 -27.43 5.72 3.73
CA PHE A 428 -26.90 7.09 3.74
C PHE A 428 -25.37 7.10 3.87
N ARG A 429 -24.78 8.25 3.62
CA ARG A 429 -23.38 8.53 3.91
C ARG A 429 -23.21 9.35 5.17
N ILE A 430 -22.03 9.26 5.74
CA ILE A 430 -21.57 10.05 6.88
C ILE A 430 -20.44 10.96 6.41
N PHE A 431 -20.36 12.14 6.99
CA PHE A 431 -19.24 13.04 6.83
C PHE A 431 -18.70 13.45 8.20
N CYS A 432 -17.41 13.19 8.46
CA CYS A 432 -16.71 13.72 9.60
C CYS A 432 -15.66 14.77 9.17
N LEU A 433 -15.77 15.99 9.73
CA LEU A 433 -14.96 17.13 9.33
C LEU A 433 -13.46 16.88 9.47
N ASN A 434 -13.04 16.11 10.46
CA ASN A 434 -11.64 15.84 10.77
C ASN A 434 -11.29 14.33 10.72
N ARG A 435 -12.03 13.56 9.92
CA ARG A 435 -11.84 12.10 9.81
C ARG A 435 -11.92 11.37 11.15
N CYS A 436 -12.87 11.78 11.99
CA CYS A 436 -13.07 11.24 13.34
C CYS A 436 -13.66 9.81 13.37
N VAL A 437 -14.06 9.26 12.22
CA VAL A 437 -14.40 7.84 12.05
C VAL A 437 -13.27 7.18 11.25
N SER A 438 -12.58 6.21 11.85
CA SER A 438 -11.55 5.47 11.12
C SER A 438 -12.15 4.61 10.03
N GLN A 439 -11.43 4.42 8.93
CA GLN A 439 -11.88 3.54 7.84
C GLN A 439 -12.04 2.08 8.29
N LYS A 440 -11.26 1.65 9.30
CA LYS A 440 -11.42 0.34 9.93
C LYS A 440 -12.81 0.21 10.56
N ILE A 441 -13.20 1.16 11.42
CA ILE A 441 -14.52 1.18 12.06
C ILE A 441 -15.61 1.25 11.02
N ALA A 442 -15.46 2.13 10.01
CA ALA A 442 -16.44 2.23 8.94
C ALA A 442 -16.65 0.89 8.20
N ALA A 443 -15.57 0.17 7.89
CA ALA A 443 -15.67 -1.13 7.24
C ALA A 443 -16.29 -2.22 8.14
N GLU A 444 -15.94 -2.24 9.43
CA GLU A 444 -16.44 -3.22 10.39
C GLU A 444 -17.92 -3.00 10.71
N GLU A 445 -18.35 -1.74 10.77
CA GLU A 445 -19.71 -1.34 11.13
C GLU A 445 -20.62 -1.07 9.91
N GLY A 446 -20.10 -1.27 8.69
CA GLY A 446 -20.87 -1.10 7.45
C GLY A 446 -21.24 0.36 7.14
N LEU A 447 -20.45 1.33 7.60
CA LEU A 447 -20.66 2.75 7.36
C LEU A 447 -20.04 3.20 6.04
N GLU A 448 -20.68 4.14 5.35
CA GLU A 448 -20.18 4.72 4.10
C GLU A 448 -19.71 6.16 4.33
N LEU A 449 -18.39 6.40 4.18
CA LEU A 449 -17.76 7.70 4.42
C LEU A 449 -17.63 8.52 3.13
N THR A 450 -17.82 9.83 3.24
CA THR A 450 -17.44 10.78 2.17
C THR A 450 -15.96 11.08 2.18
N GLU A 451 -15.37 11.13 3.36
CA GLU A 451 -13.93 11.31 3.56
C GLU A 451 -13.18 10.00 3.38
N GLY A 452 -11.83 10.08 3.46
CA GLY A 452 -11.03 8.87 3.40
C GLY A 452 -9.52 9.13 3.33
N TYR A 453 -8.77 8.01 3.39
CA TYR A 453 -7.34 7.93 3.15
C TYR A 453 -7.08 6.84 2.10
N GLY A 454 -6.32 7.18 1.07
CA GLY A 454 -6.01 6.25 0.00
C GLY A 454 -4.96 6.79 -0.96
N THR A 455 -4.28 5.90 -1.65
CA THR A 455 -3.15 6.25 -2.53
C THR A 455 -3.58 6.92 -3.82
N LEU A 456 -4.81 6.67 -4.25
CA LEU A 456 -5.38 7.21 -5.48
C LEU A 456 -6.79 7.72 -5.20
N GLN A 457 -7.06 8.95 -5.62
CA GLN A 457 -8.37 9.58 -5.53
C GLN A 457 -8.77 10.07 -6.92
N GLN A 458 -10.06 10.01 -7.24
CA GLN A 458 -10.57 10.58 -8.47
C GLN A 458 -10.48 12.11 -8.43
N ILE A 459 -9.99 12.73 -9.49
CA ILE A 459 -9.80 14.19 -9.56
C ILE A 459 -11.11 14.95 -9.38
N ASN A 460 -12.17 14.53 -10.09
CA ASN A 460 -13.49 15.15 -9.98
C ASN A 460 -14.08 14.98 -8.56
N TYR A 461 -13.86 13.83 -7.90
CA TYR A 461 -14.28 13.66 -6.51
C TYR A 461 -13.51 14.59 -5.56
N TYR A 462 -12.22 14.76 -5.76
CA TYR A 462 -11.41 15.69 -4.98
C TYR A 462 -11.96 17.13 -5.05
N HIS A 463 -12.29 17.60 -6.25
CA HIS A 463 -12.86 18.94 -6.44
C HIS A 463 -14.28 19.05 -5.87
N TYR A 464 -15.09 17.99 -5.99
CA TYR A 464 -16.43 17.94 -5.38
C TYR A 464 -16.35 17.96 -3.85
N PHE A 465 -15.40 17.25 -3.27
CA PHE A 465 -15.19 17.22 -1.83
C PHE A 465 -14.86 18.60 -1.25
N ILE A 466 -14.10 19.42 -1.97
CA ILE A 466 -13.86 20.82 -1.58
C ILE A 466 -15.18 21.61 -1.49
N GLN A 467 -16.09 21.43 -2.45
CA GLN A 467 -17.39 22.09 -2.45
C GLN A 467 -18.29 21.58 -1.32
N LEU A 468 -18.29 20.27 -1.09
CA LEU A 468 -19.07 19.61 -0.05
C LEU A 468 -18.62 20.01 1.35
N SER A 469 -17.32 20.01 1.60
CA SER A 469 -16.73 20.29 2.92
C SER A 469 -16.55 21.79 3.20
N GLN A 470 -16.60 22.65 2.16
CA GLN A 470 -16.23 24.07 2.20
C GLN A 470 -14.78 24.27 2.71
N SER A 471 -13.92 23.28 2.49
CA SER A 471 -12.51 23.32 2.83
C SER A 471 -11.69 23.65 1.59
N TYR A 472 -10.60 24.39 1.77
CA TYR A 472 -9.65 24.70 0.71
C TYR A 472 -8.31 24.04 1.00
N PHE A 473 -7.78 23.30 0.04
CA PHE A 473 -6.50 22.63 0.16
C PHE A 473 -5.51 23.20 -0.86
N ASN A 474 -4.35 23.62 -0.38
CA ASN A 474 -3.28 24.12 -1.24
C ASN A 474 -2.57 23.02 -2.04
N LYS A 475 -2.68 21.77 -1.61
CA LYS A 475 -1.99 20.63 -2.21
C LYS A 475 -2.86 19.37 -2.16
N TYR A 476 -2.69 18.53 -3.15
CA TYR A 476 -3.28 17.20 -3.11
C TYR A 476 -2.70 16.37 -1.96
N SER A 477 -3.57 15.70 -1.23
CA SER A 477 -3.22 14.85 -0.09
C SER A 477 -3.66 13.40 -0.34
N LEU A 478 -3.06 12.46 0.38
CA LEU A 478 -3.54 11.07 0.42
C LEU A 478 -4.83 10.94 1.23
N SER A 479 -5.13 11.90 2.08
CA SER A 479 -6.36 11.96 2.87
C SER A 479 -7.26 13.10 2.42
N LEU A 480 -8.56 12.89 2.51
CA LEU A 480 -9.60 13.90 2.41
C LEU A 480 -10.47 13.84 3.67
N PRO A 481 -10.54 14.90 4.47
CA PRO A 481 -9.67 16.08 4.43
C PRO A 481 -8.20 15.74 4.76
N PRO A 482 -7.24 16.62 4.43
CA PRO A 482 -5.84 16.47 4.83
C PRO A 482 -5.65 16.31 6.33
N PHE A 483 -4.46 15.84 6.76
CA PHE A 483 -4.18 15.57 8.18
C PHE A 483 -4.00 16.81 9.04
N GLU A 484 -3.86 18.01 8.44
CA GLU A 484 -3.70 19.28 9.16
C GLU A 484 -5.04 19.75 9.74
N ILE A 485 -5.43 19.20 10.88
CA ILE A 485 -6.73 19.39 11.54
C ILE A 485 -7.02 20.87 11.84
N TYR A 486 -5.99 21.69 12.13
CA TYR A 486 -6.16 23.11 12.44
C TYR A 486 -6.82 23.93 11.32
N LEU A 487 -6.78 23.45 10.08
CA LEU A 487 -7.46 24.07 8.94
C LEU A 487 -8.98 23.92 9.00
N TYR A 488 -9.49 23.02 9.83
CA TYR A 488 -10.89 22.62 9.87
C TYR A 488 -11.65 23.14 11.10
N GLU A 489 -10.99 23.79 12.05
CA GLU A 489 -11.59 24.20 13.33
C GLU A 489 -12.82 25.10 13.20
N LYS A 490 -13.00 25.77 12.07
CA LYS A 490 -14.12 26.71 11.83
C LYS A 490 -14.93 26.38 10.56
N LEU A 491 -14.70 25.24 9.93
CA LEU A 491 -15.42 24.90 8.71
C LEU A 491 -16.91 24.64 8.96
N GLN A 492 -17.71 25.20 8.08
CA GLN A 492 -19.16 25.00 8.04
C GLN A 492 -19.48 24.31 6.72
N PRO A 493 -19.72 23.00 6.69
CA PRO A 493 -19.96 22.27 5.47
C PRO A 493 -21.26 22.71 4.80
N HIS A 494 -21.35 22.53 3.49
CA HIS A 494 -22.50 22.99 2.72
C HIS A 494 -23.63 21.96 2.74
N ALA A 495 -24.64 22.16 3.61
CA ALA A 495 -25.74 21.21 3.81
C ALA A 495 -26.47 20.80 2.52
N PRO A 496 -26.78 21.69 1.54
CA PRO A 496 -27.42 21.28 0.29
C PRO A 496 -26.56 20.32 -0.55
N THR A 497 -25.25 20.56 -0.68
CA THR A 497 -24.34 19.66 -1.42
C THR A 497 -24.21 18.30 -0.73
N LEU A 498 -24.12 18.31 0.61
CA LEU A 498 -24.16 17.08 1.41
C LEU A 498 -25.48 16.32 1.20
N ALA A 499 -26.60 17.03 1.19
CA ALA A 499 -27.92 16.44 0.97
C ALA A 499 -28.03 15.76 -0.40
N GLU A 500 -27.58 16.44 -1.46
CA GLU A 500 -27.56 15.89 -2.82
C GLU A 500 -26.75 14.60 -2.93
N PHE A 501 -25.64 14.52 -2.18
CA PHE A 501 -24.77 13.35 -2.15
C PHE A 501 -25.22 12.30 -1.12
N ASN A 502 -26.46 12.41 -0.61
CA ASN A 502 -27.07 11.52 0.37
C ASN A 502 -26.28 11.43 1.69
N VAL A 503 -25.69 12.54 2.15
CA VAL A 503 -25.04 12.61 3.45
C VAL A 503 -26.08 13.00 4.49
N LYS A 504 -26.44 12.04 5.36
CA LYS A 504 -27.45 12.21 6.41
C LYS A 504 -26.84 12.70 7.71
N TYR A 505 -25.73 12.12 8.13
CA TYR A 505 -25.08 12.48 9.38
C TYR A 505 -23.79 13.22 9.15
N VAL A 506 -23.60 14.31 9.92
CA VAL A 506 -22.38 15.12 9.93
C VAL A 506 -21.82 15.12 11.35
N ILE A 507 -20.54 14.80 11.48
CA ILE A 507 -19.84 14.79 12.75
C ILE A 507 -18.82 15.91 12.76
N SER A 508 -18.85 16.75 13.78
CA SER A 508 -18.02 17.94 13.88
C SER A 508 -17.35 18.06 15.25
N PRO A 509 -16.07 18.50 15.33
CA PRO A 509 -15.42 18.83 16.60
C PRO A 509 -15.89 20.19 17.16
N HIS A 510 -16.67 20.96 16.42
CA HIS A 510 -17.23 22.26 16.82
C HIS A 510 -18.69 22.40 16.41
N GLU A 511 -19.37 23.40 16.90
CA GLU A 511 -20.78 23.65 16.59
C GLU A 511 -20.97 24.10 15.14
N LEU A 512 -21.98 23.54 14.49
CA LEU A 512 -22.42 23.94 13.16
C LEU A 512 -23.58 24.94 13.27
N THR A 513 -23.49 26.03 12.53
CA THR A 513 -24.48 27.12 12.55
C THR A 513 -25.49 27.05 11.39
N GLY A 514 -25.34 26.09 10.48
CA GLY A 514 -26.22 25.92 9.32
C GLY A 514 -27.64 25.53 9.71
N LYS A 515 -28.67 26.24 9.18
CA LYS A 515 -30.08 26.01 9.48
C LYS A 515 -30.59 24.58 9.22
N ASN A 516 -29.92 23.84 8.34
CA ASN A 516 -30.29 22.50 7.94
C ASN A 516 -29.60 21.38 8.73
N PHE A 517 -28.85 21.74 9.77
CA PHE A 517 -28.23 20.79 10.69
C PHE A 517 -28.98 20.77 12.02
N SER A 518 -29.60 19.63 12.35
CA SER A 518 -30.24 19.39 13.62
C SER A 518 -29.31 18.62 14.55
N LEU A 519 -29.02 19.15 15.74
CA LEU A 519 -28.17 18.47 16.71
C LEU A 519 -28.85 17.22 17.25
N VAL A 520 -28.25 16.05 17.07
CA VAL A 520 -28.70 14.77 17.59
C VAL A 520 -28.13 14.49 18.97
N THR A 521 -26.82 14.66 19.12
CA THR A 521 -26.12 14.45 20.41
C THR A 521 -24.75 15.12 20.41
N LYS A 522 -24.22 15.33 21.63
CA LYS A 522 -22.83 15.70 21.87
C LYS A 522 -22.18 14.66 22.76
N ASP A 523 -21.02 14.13 22.37
CA ASP A 523 -20.30 13.14 23.15
C ASP A 523 -18.81 13.17 22.83
N ASN A 524 -17.96 13.00 23.84
CA ASN A 524 -16.49 12.95 23.73
C ASN A 524 -15.89 14.07 22.86
N GLY A 525 -16.39 15.32 22.99
CA GLY A 525 -15.90 16.47 22.23
C GLY A 525 -16.40 16.57 20.79
N TYR A 526 -17.25 15.65 20.33
CA TYR A 526 -17.87 15.69 19.02
C TYR A 526 -19.38 15.95 19.10
N PHE A 527 -19.87 16.64 18.08
CA PHE A 527 -21.28 16.91 17.84
C PHE A 527 -21.74 16.06 16.66
N LEU A 528 -22.81 15.31 16.84
CA LEU A 528 -23.50 14.59 15.77
C LEU A 528 -24.71 15.42 15.32
N TYR A 529 -24.73 15.77 14.05
CA TYR A 529 -25.85 16.45 13.42
C TYR A 529 -26.53 15.58 12.38
N GLU A 530 -27.84 15.72 12.26
CA GLU A 530 -28.63 15.23 11.15
C GLU A 530 -28.83 16.34 10.11
N ASN A 531 -28.57 16.06 8.83
CA ASN A 531 -28.90 16.94 7.73
C ASN A 531 -30.39 16.77 7.38
N THR A 532 -31.19 17.74 7.75
CA THR A 532 -32.68 17.66 7.66
C THR A 532 -33.23 17.69 6.24
N ILE A 533 -32.40 18.05 5.25
CA ILE A 533 -32.78 18.14 3.83
C ILE A 533 -32.12 17.02 2.98
N VAL A 534 -31.66 15.93 3.62
CA VAL A 534 -31.01 14.82 2.92
C VAL A 534 -31.90 14.25 1.81
N LYS A 535 -31.32 14.06 0.61
CA LYS A 535 -32.00 13.40 -0.50
C LYS A 535 -31.83 11.88 -0.45
N PRO A 536 -32.76 11.09 -0.99
CA PRO A 536 -32.60 9.65 -1.12
C PRO A 536 -31.36 9.28 -1.96
N ARG A 537 -30.85 8.07 -1.79
CA ARG A 537 -29.68 7.56 -2.56
C ARG A 537 -29.97 7.47 -4.07
N ALA A 538 -31.18 7.14 -4.46
CA ALA A 538 -31.68 7.22 -5.82
C ALA A 538 -33.03 7.93 -5.83
N TYR A 539 -33.25 8.82 -6.80
CA TYR A 539 -34.48 9.62 -6.87
C TYR A 539 -34.79 10.04 -8.31
N PHE A 540 -36.08 10.28 -8.54
CA PHE A 540 -36.59 10.89 -9.75
C PHE A 540 -36.29 12.39 -9.73
N LEU A 541 -35.61 12.91 -10.74
CA LEU A 541 -35.33 14.34 -10.88
C LEU A 541 -36.54 15.04 -11.51
N THR A 542 -37.23 15.90 -10.75
CA THR A 542 -38.36 16.67 -11.22
C THR A 542 -37.93 18.09 -11.55
N ASN A 543 -38.37 18.62 -12.72
CA ASN A 543 -38.09 20.01 -13.14
C ASN A 543 -38.87 21.05 -12.31
N ASN A 544 -39.80 20.61 -11.45
CA ASN A 544 -40.65 21.51 -10.67
C ASN A 544 -39.96 21.81 -9.33
N LYS A 545 -39.50 23.06 -9.13
CA LYS A 545 -38.82 23.53 -7.92
C LYS A 545 -39.66 23.33 -6.63
N ASN A 546 -40.97 23.12 -6.75
CA ASN A 546 -41.88 22.93 -5.65
C ASN A 546 -42.22 21.46 -5.33
N ARG A 547 -41.64 20.49 -6.07
CA ARG A 547 -41.81 19.07 -5.76
C ARG A 547 -40.49 18.52 -5.18
N GLU A 548 -40.59 17.92 -4.00
CA GLU A 548 -39.52 17.15 -3.41
C GLU A 548 -39.07 16.04 -4.37
N ASN A 549 -37.75 15.74 -4.41
CA ASN A 549 -37.26 14.61 -5.17
C ASN A 549 -37.80 13.31 -4.57
N ILE A 550 -38.59 12.60 -5.36
CA ILE A 550 -39.27 11.37 -4.91
C ILE A 550 -38.25 10.22 -5.04
N GLU A 551 -38.18 9.43 -3.99
CA GLU A 551 -37.29 8.27 -3.95
C GLU A 551 -37.61 7.27 -5.08
N ALA A 552 -36.58 6.81 -5.75
CA ALA A 552 -36.56 5.63 -6.60
C ALA A 552 -35.93 4.49 -5.80
N PRO A 553 -36.72 3.51 -5.30
CA PRO A 553 -36.20 2.53 -4.33
C PRO A 553 -35.07 1.67 -4.90
N ILE A 554 -34.02 1.44 -4.11
CA ILE A 554 -32.97 0.52 -4.48
C ILE A 554 -33.39 -0.90 -4.10
N ILE A 555 -33.62 -1.74 -5.10
CA ILE A 555 -34.02 -3.16 -4.93
C ILE A 555 -32.84 -4.01 -4.48
N LYS A 556 -31.66 -3.76 -5.07
CA LYS A 556 -30.43 -4.50 -4.79
C LYS A 556 -29.23 -3.57 -4.88
N TYR A 557 -28.35 -3.66 -3.89
CA TYR A 557 -27.12 -2.88 -3.85
C TYR A 557 -25.93 -3.80 -3.59
N LEU A 558 -25.10 -3.97 -4.63
CA LEU A 558 -23.84 -4.71 -4.59
C LEU A 558 -22.71 -3.81 -5.08
N PRO A 559 -21.45 -4.10 -4.75
CA PRO A 559 -20.32 -3.28 -5.17
C PRO A 559 -20.23 -3.05 -6.68
N ASN A 560 -20.50 -4.09 -7.49
CA ASN A 560 -20.41 -4.00 -8.94
C ASN A 560 -21.78 -3.83 -9.63
N SER A 561 -22.89 -3.81 -8.89
CA SER A 561 -24.23 -3.76 -9.48
C SER A 561 -25.26 -3.15 -8.53
N ILE A 562 -25.98 -2.13 -9.03
CA ILE A 562 -27.07 -1.48 -8.28
C ILE A 562 -28.34 -1.57 -9.11
N LYS A 563 -29.44 -2.11 -8.52
CA LYS A 563 -30.76 -2.19 -9.17
C LYS A 563 -31.71 -1.21 -8.51
N VAL A 564 -32.27 -0.30 -9.31
CA VAL A 564 -33.17 0.77 -8.88
C VAL A 564 -34.57 0.52 -9.47
N ASP A 565 -35.61 0.60 -8.65
CA ASP A 565 -37.00 0.51 -9.08
C ASP A 565 -37.43 1.83 -9.71
N THR A 566 -37.98 1.77 -10.92
CA THR A 566 -38.52 2.93 -11.64
C THR A 566 -39.97 2.72 -12.06
N SER A 567 -40.64 1.69 -11.53
CA SER A 567 -42.03 1.31 -11.89
C SER A 567 -43.05 2.44 -11.68
N LYS A 568 -42.78 3.35 -10.73
CA LYS A 568 -43.63 4.52 -10.50
C LYS A 568 -43.53 5.58 -11.60
N HIS A 569 -42.51 5.56 -12.39
CA HIS A 569 -42.21 6.46 -13.52
C HIS A 569 -42.63 7.92 -13.29
N LEU A 570 -42.10 8.53 -12.24
CA LEU A 570 -42.47 9.89 -11.81
C LEU A 570 -41.73 11.00 -12.56
N SER A 571 -40.69 10.64 -13.31
CA SER A 571 -39.91 11.50 -14.20
C SER A 571 -39.11 10.63 -15.16
N ASP A 572 -38.76 11.19 -16.31
CA ASP A 572 -37.92 10.55 -17.32
C ASP A 572 -36.43 10.55 -16.95
N ILE A 573 -36.08 11.09 -15.78
CA ILE A 573 -34.69 11.21 -15.31
C ILE A 573 -34.58 10.63 -13.89
N VAL A 574 -33.65 9.70 -13.75
CA VAL A 574 -33.27 9.12 -12.45
C VAL A 574 -31.84 9.50 -12.11
N VAL A 575 -31.64 10.03 -10.93
CA VAL A 575 -30.33 10.32 -10.34
C VAL A 575 -29.99 9.25 -9.32
N LEU A 576 -28.77 8.72 -9.41
CA LEU A 576 -28.18 7.85 -8.41
C LEU A 576 -27.03 8.61 -7.74
N ALA A 577 -27.17 8.94 -6.46
CA ALA A 577 -26.19 9.68 -5.66
C ALA A 577 -24.94 8.81 -5.36
N GLU A 578 -24.31 8.32 -6.42
CA GLU A 578 -23.08 7.51 -6.43
C GLU A 578 -22.04 8.17 -7.31
N VAL A 579 -20.76 8.04 -6.93
CA VAL A 579 -19.64 8.63 -7.67
C VAL A 579 -19.65 8.14 -9.11
N TYR A 580 -19.70 9.09 -10.04
CA TYR A 580 -19.60 8.84 -11.48
C TYR A 580 -18.21 8.33 -11.85
N ASN A 581 -18.20 7.27 -12.65
CA ASN A 581 -17.01 6.78 -13.33
C ASN A 581 -17.45 6.24 -14.69
N PRO A 582 -16.71 6.49 -15.79
CA PRO A 582 -17.12 6.08 -17.13
C PRO A 582 -17.29 4.56 -17.30
N ASN A 583 -16.74 3.75 -16.40
CA ASN A 583 -16.89 2.30 -16.42
C ASN A 583 -18.21 1.80 -15.77
N TRP A 584 -19.09 2.71 -15.33
CA TRP A 584 -20.45 2.37 -14.94
C TRP A 584 -21.39 2.46 -16.12
N HIS A 585 -22.07 1.38 -16.43
CA HIS A 585 -23.07 1.22 -17.49
C HIS A 585 -24.44 1.04 -16.88
N ALA A 586 -25.48 1.51 -17.55
CA ALA A 586 -26.85 1.34 -17.09
C ALA A 586 -27.69 0.58 -18.12
N TYR A 587 -28.57 -0.28 -17.64
CA TYR A 587 -29.43 -1.13 -18.46
C TYR A 587 -30.88 -0.95 -18.05
N LEU A 588 -31.74 -0.45 -18.95
CA LEU A 588 -33.19 -0.35 -18.76
C LEU A 588 -33.78 -1.76 -18.84
N ASN A 589 -34.62 -2.10 -17.87
CA ASN A 589 -35.22 -3.43 -17.72
C ASN A 589 -34.18 -4.59 -17.78
N GLY A 590 -32.89 -4.26 -17.50
CA GLY A 590 -31.78 -5.21 -17.45
C GLY A 590 -31.12 -5.56 -18.79
N ASN A 591 -31.68 -5.15 -19.91
CA ASN A 591 -31.25 -5.57 -21.26
C ASN A 591 -30.84 -4.41 -22.17
N GLU A 592 -31.58 -3.32 -22.15
CA GLU A 592 -31.32 -2.18 -23.03
C GLU A 592 -30.29 -1.23 -22.40
N GLU A 593 -29.11 -1.16 -23.00
CA GLU A 593 -28.07 -0.25 -22.53
C GLU A 593 -28.42 1.20 -22.80
N THR A 594 -28.25 2.04 -21.82
CA THR A 594 -28.45 3.49 -21.89
C THR A 594 -27.24 4.22 -21.33
N LYS A 595 -27.03 5.46 -21.76
CA LYS A 595 -25.90 6.27 -21.33
C LYS A 595 -26.05 6.68 -19.87
N VAL A 596 -25.00 6.48 -19.08
CA VAL A 596 -24.84 7.10 -17.77
C VAL A 596 -24.21 8.47 -17.98
N GLU A 597 -24.90 9.52 -17.59
CA GLU A 597 -24.42 10.90 -17.65
C GLU A 597 -23.94 11.36 -16.28
N GLU A 598 -23.00 12.30 -16.25
CA GLU A 598 -22.53 12.92 -15.03
C GLU A 598 -23.51 14.01 -14.59
N TYR A 599 -24.00 13.94 -13.34
CA TYR A 599 -24.89 14.92 -12.72
C TYR A 599 -24.19 15.60 -11.56
N ALA A 600 -24.38 16.91 -11.41
CA ALA A 600 -23.79 17.73 -10.35
C ALA A 600 -22.27 17.51 -10.18
N LYS A 601 -21.56 17.28 -11.28
CA LYS A 601 -20.09 17.06 -11.37
C LYS A 601 -19.58 15.77 -10.74
N ILE A 602 -20.43 14.90 -10.18
CA ILE A 602 -19.95 13.70 -9.51
C ILE A 602 -20.95 12.54 -9.46
N MET A 603 -22.26 12.78 -9.58
CA MET A 603 -23.27 11.74 -9.47
C MET A 603 -23.65 11.15 -10.83
N ARG A 604 -24.39 10.04 -10.82
CA ARG A 604 -24.84 9.35 -12.02
C ARG A 604 -26.28 9.73 -12.33
N LEU A 605 -26.53 10.05 -13.60
CA LEU A 605 -27.86 10.35 -14.13
C LEU A 605 -28.16 9.40 -15.28
N VAL A 606 -29.41 8.92 -15.36
CA VAL A 606 -29.90 8.08 -16.46
C VAL A 606 -31.25 8.60 -16.92
N LYS A 607 -31.44 8.69 -18.24
CA LYS A 607 -32.74 8.94 -18.86
C LYS A 607 -33.46 7.61 -19.06
N ILE A 608 -34.71 7.55 -18.64
CA ILE A 608 -35.56 6.36 -18.74
C ILE A 608 -36.68 6.55 -19.73
N LYS A 609 -37.20 5.43 -20.24
CA LYS A 609 -38.37 5.38 -21.10
C LYS A 609 -39.65 5.13 -20.29
N PRO A 610 -40.85 5.46 -20.81
CA PRO A 610 -42.11 5.25 -20.10
C PRO A 610 -42.38 3.81 -19.64
N ASP A 611 -41.83 2.83 -20.36
CA ASP A 611 -41.95 1.40 -20.09
C ASP A 611 -40.84 0.83 -19.18
N THR A 612 -40.00 1.69 -18.64
CA THR A 612 -38.85 1.26 -17.79
C THR A 612 -39.35 0.97 -16.37
N SER A 613 -39.39 -0.30 -16.00
CA SER A 613 -39.74 -0.75 -14.65
C SER A 613 -38.58 -0.71 -13.66
N PHE A 614 -37.36 -0.89 -14.14
CA PHE A 614 -36.15 -0.81 -13.30
C PHE A 614 -34.90 -0.51 -14.12
N ILE A 615 -33.88 0.02 -13.45
CA ILE A 615 -32.56 0.25 -14.01
C ILE A 615 -31.56 -0.66 -13.29
N VAL A 616 -30.64 -1.28 -14.05
CA VAL A 616 -29.50 -2.00 -13.50
C VAL A 616 -28.22 -1.25 -13.88
N PHE A 617 -27.56 -0.66 -12.89
CA PHE A 617 -26.19 -0.15 -13.05
C PHE A 617 -25.21 -1.28 -12.87
N ARG A 618 -24.21 -1.40 -13.75
CA ARG A 618 -23.15 -2.40 -13.68
C ARG A 618 -21.79 -1.76 -13.87
N TYR A 619 -20.85 -2.07 -12.97
CA TYR A 619 -19.46 -1.64 -13.10
C TYR A 619 -18.68 -2.64 -13.98
N ARG A 620 -18.10 -2.14 -15.06
CA ARG A 620 -17.30 -2.92 -16.02
C ARG A 620 -15.93 -2.30 -16.14
N PRO A 621 -14.91 -2.80 -15.40
CA PRO A 621 -13.58 -2.21 -15.37
C PRO A 621 -12.74 -2.51 -16.62
N PHE A 622 -13.28 -3.31 -17.56
CA PHE A 622 -12.64 -3.74 -18.81
C PHE A 622 -13.45 -3.33 -20.02
#